data_20e48075f326e4080672c64b76b797dd
#
_entry.id   20e48075f326e4080672c64b76b797dd
#
_cell.length_a   1.000
_cell.length_b   1.000
_cell.length_c   1.000
_cell.angle_alpha   90.00
_cell.angle_beta   90.00
_cell.angle_gamma   90.00
#
_symmetry.space_group_name_H-M   'P 1'
#
loop_
_entity.id
_entity.type
_entity.pdbx_description
1 polymer ?
#
loop_
_entity_poly.entity_id
_entity_poly.type
_entity_poly.pdbx_seq_one_letter_code
_entity_poly.pdbx_strand_id
1 'polypeptide(L)'
;MKRIPLLLSLALLLLLPAIALYPMLHASAEKDGVDSRTAIQEAAPSEAAPSDSAVAAPAAVSGSIDTDDFPLTDGQQQALHRYMIAYYTTLGDLTEPNTDGVFCADDIAAYEQAVWRSIVAVRSAALEDLSLSTCTYTLTVTDISGGEDWLEVSLTEDNTQQFRGVPELSMQYGVLHTFLLRRNGDDNWQVADHDCDNGGFYGFVYDPETGTDARLTEMLTQLTQRHAQQGLTGRELSCSHPYDRTAAVSYLMQWVARRNPDWAAYDDYGGNCINFASQTLYAGGIPMSDHWYWAGEEDYSYAWINVGGFTDWVTGDPSPLVCDPDAAYYTGQPGDLILMGIETARNHATTISSLVTDEEGRTVDYLLCSNTDNLLNFPAGAYCYTNQRLIRIFGWE
;
A
#
# COMPACT_ATOMS: atom_id res chain seq x y z
N MET A 1 25.26 0.19 -48.61
CA MET A 1 24.81 1.54 -48.24
C MET A 1 23.31 1.62 -48.40
N LYS A 2 22.55 1.35 -47.37
CA LYS A 2 21.11 1.68 -47.26
C LYS A 2 20.85 1.97 -45.80
N ARG A 3 20.49 3.22 -45.53
CA ARG A 3 20.10 3.70 -44.20
C ARG A 3 18.74 3.11 -43.86
N ILE A 4 18.60 2.46 -42.70
CA ILE A 4 17.32 2.08 -42.07
C ILE A 4 17.00 3.16 -41.06
N PRO A 5 15.81 3.74 -41.09
CA PRO A 5 15.47 4.85 -40.19
C PRO A 5 15.13 4.36 -38.77
N LEU A 6 15.60 5.14 -37.83
CA LEU A 6 15.22 5.20 -36.43
C LEU A 6 13.72 5.52 -36.32
N LEU A 7 12.89 4.53 -36.03
CA LEU A 7 11.44 4.68 -35.75
C LEU A 7 10.99 3.57 -34.79
N LEU A 8 11.46 3.67 -33.55
CA LEU A 8 10.91 2.86 -32.45
C LEU A 8 11.27 3.54 -31.12
N SER A 9 10.77 4.75 -30.91
CA SER A 9 10.83 5.45 -29.62
C SER A 9 9.74 6.52 -29.56
N LEU A 10 8.52 6.19 -29.96
CA LEU A 10 7.39 7.15 -29.87
C LEU A 10 6.05 6.41 -29.73
N ALA A 11 5.99 5.39 -28.89
CA ALA A 11 4.76 4.67 -28.63
C ALA A 11 4.47 4.43 -27.12
N LEU A 12 5.17 5.13 -26.23
CA LEU A 12 4.92 5.00 -24.77
C LEU A 12 4.51 6.35 -24.12
N LEU A 13 3.87 7.25 -24.88
CA LEU A 13 3.49 8.57 -24.39
C LEU A 13 2.04 8.95 -24.72
N LEU A 14 1.10 7.97 -24.70
CA LEU A 14 -0.34 8.25 -24.89
C LEU A 14 -1.23 7.24 -24.15
N LEU A 15 -1.06 7.06 -22.85
CA LEU A 15 -2.12 6.50 -21.99
C LEU A 15 -2.03 7.12 -20.58
N LEU A 16 -2.05 8.45 -20.52
CA LEU A 16 -2.52 9.13 -19.31
C LEU A 16 -4.05 9.16 -19.38
N PRO A 17 -4.78 8.69 -18.38
CA PRO A 17 -6.21 8.90 -18.33
C PRO A 17 -6.49 10.40 -18.20
N ALA A 18 -7.34 10.93 -19.08
CA ALA A 18 -7.83 12.28 -19.06
C ALA A 18 -8.55 12.54 -17.73
N ILE A 19 -7.90 13.23 -16.81
CA ILE A 19 -8.56 13.86 -15.67
C ILE A 19 -9.36 15.03 -16.24
N ALA A 20 -10.67 14.87 -16.23
CA ALA A 20 -11.60 15.89 -16.67
C ALA A 20 -11.50 17.11 -15.74
N LEU A 21 -11.04 18.23 -16.28
CA LEU A 21 -11.18 19.56 -15.68
C LEU A 21 -12.67 19.90 -15.57
N TYR A 22 -13.21 19.93 -14.35
CA TYR A 22 -14.46 20.61 -14.07
C TYR A 22 -14.19 22.07 -13.67
N PRO A 23 -14.86 23.06 -14.29
CA PRO A 23 -14.69 24.45 -13.93
C PRO A 23 -15.40 24.77 -12.60
N MET A 24 -14.68 25.43 -11.69
CA MET A 24 -15.24 26.04 -10.48
C MET A 24 -16.18 27.19 -10.87
N LEU A 25 -17.44 27.09 -10.50
CA LEU A 25 -18.37 28.19 -10.42
C LEU A 25 -18.37 28.77 -9.00
N HIS A 26 -17.91 30.01 -8.87
CA HIS A 26 -18.02 30.79 -7.65
C HIS A 26 -19.48 31.03 -7.27
N ALA A 27 -19.85 30.76 -6.05
CA ALA A 27 -21.00 31.36 -5.39
C ALA A 27 -20.55 31.87 -4.01
N SER A 28 -20.49 33.17 -3.92
CA SER A 28 -20.37 33.92 -2.66
C SER A 28 -21.69 33.88 -1.90
N ALA A 29 -21.65 33.54 -0.61
CA ALA A 29 -22.73 33.80 0.31
C ALA A 29 -22.20 34.37 1.63
N GLU A 30 -22.91 35.33 2.11
CA GLU A 30 -22.64 36.29 3.16
C GLU A 30 -22.53 35.70 4.59
N LYS A 31 -21.85 36.48 5.41
CA LYS A 31 -21.71 36.37 6.86
C LYS A 31 -23.04 36.52 7.58
N ASP A 32 -23.30 35.69 8.57
CA ASP A 32 -23.98 36.11 9.78
C ASP A 32 -23.36 35.42 11.00
N GLY A 33 -22.95 36.23 11.95
CA GLY A 33 -22.31 35.82 13.18
C GLY A 33 -23.32 35.43 14.24
N VAL A 34 -22.97 34.37 14.96
CA VAL A 34 -23.50 34.11 16.32
C VAL A 34 -22.35 33.73 17.24
N ASP A 35 -22.14 34.59 18.19
CA ASP A 35 -21.22 34.46 19.36
C ASP A 35 -21.84 33.50 20.36
N SER A 36 -21.16 32.42 20.73
CA SER A 36 -21.46 31.62 21.90
C SER A 36 -20.16 31.10 22.52
N ARG A 37 -19.62 31.89 23.43
CA ARG A 37 -18.61 31.45 24.35
C ARG A 37 -19.22 30.49 25.36
N THR A 38 -18.83 29.22 25.30
CA THR A 38 -19.01 28.29 26.43
C THR A 38 -17.64 27.86 26.93
N ALA A 39 -17.37 28.17 28.19
CA ALA A 39 -16.13 27.90 28.87
C ALA A 39 -15.89 26.37 28.98
N ILE A 40 -14.78 25.91 28.46
CA ILE A 40 -14.27 24.55 28.71
C ILE A 40 -13.40 24.63 29.95
N GLN A 41 -13.83 23.90 30.96
CA GLN A 41 -13.12 23.71 32.21
C GLN A 41 -11.94 22.79 31.98
N GLU A 42 -10.71 23.29 32.18
CA GLU A 42 -9.48 22.50 32.12
C GLU A 42 -9.48 21.46 33.25
N ALA A 43 -9.49 20.19 32.90
CA ALA A 43 -9.11 19.11 33.77
C ALA A 43 -7.57 18.99 33.78
N ALA A 44 -6.95 19.12 34.91
CA ALA A 44 -5.52 18.97 35.10
C ALA A 44 -5.07 17.54 34.77
N PRO A 45 -3.92 17.36 34.09
CA PRO A 45 -3.40 16.02 33.80
C PRO A 45 -2.91 15.37 35.11
N SER A 46 -3.38 14.16 35.34
CA SER A 46 -2.83 13.25 36.34
C SER A 46 -1.42 12.87 35.92
N GLU A 47 -0.41 13.19 36.69
CA GLU A 47 0.96 12.68 36.56
C GLU A 47 0.95 11.16 36.81
N ALA A 48 0.89 10.39 35.70
CA ALA A 48 1.32 9.00 35.73
C ALA A 48 2.85 8.99 35.76
N ALA A 49 3.45 8.32 36.71
CA ALA A 49 4.89 8.10 36.78
C ALA A 49 5.40 7.45 35.53
N PRO A 50 6.58 7.85 34.99
CA PRO A 50 7.14 7.21 33.83
C PRO A 50 7.46 5.75 34.16
N SER A 51 6.81 4.82 33.53
CA SER A 51 7.29 3.44 33.41
C SER A 51 8.61 3.49 32.64
N ASP A 52 9.68 2.90 33.18
CA ASP A 52 10.93 2.63 32.48
C ASP A 52 10.59 1.73 31.26
N SER A 53 10.13 2.32 30.18
CA SER A 53 10.04 1.63 28.91
C SER A 53 11.47 1.47 28.39
N ALA A 54 11.99 0.26 28.44
CA ALA A 54 13.24 -0.09 27.79
C ALA A 54 13.10 0.33 26.32
N VAL A 55 13.99 1.23 25.87
CA VAL A 55 14.05 1.65 24.46
C VAL A 55 14.24 0.38 23.63
N ALA A 56 13.33 0.12 22.72
CA ALA A 56 13.42 -1.05 21.84
C ALA A 56 14.76 -1.03 21.08
N ALA A 57 15.36 -2.19 20.86
CA ALA A 57 16.57 -2.28 20.05
C ALA A 57 16.27 -1.79 18.64
N PRO A 58 17.20 -1.08 17.97
CA PRO A 58 17.03 -0.65 16.58
C PRO A 58 16.67 -1.80 15.63
N ALA A 59 15.97 -1.51 14.56
CA ALA A 59 15.64 -2.48 13.52
C ALA A 59 16.91 -3.05 12.89
N ALA A 60 17.00 -4.37 12.78
CA ALA A 60 18.08 -5.03 12.05
C ALA A 60 17.74 -5.08 10.56
N VAL A 61 18.40 -4.22 9.77
CA VAL A 61 18.21 -4.12 8.31
C VAL A 61 19.40 -4.76 7.59
N SER A 62 19.12 -5.63 6.64
CA SER A 62 20.14 -6.26 5.80
C SER A 62 19.58 -6.63 4.43
N GLY A 63 20.44 -6.79 3.43
CA GLY A 63 19.99 -7.21 2.10
C GLY A 63 21.12 -7.59 1.17
N SER A 64 20.74 -8.02 -0.02
CA SER A 64 21.63 -8.40 -1.13
C SER A 64 21.19 -7.75 -2.43
N ILE A 65 22.12 -7.66 -3.37
CA ILE A 65 21.83 -7.19 -4.74
C ILE A 65 22.29 -8.30 -5.69
N ASP A 66 21.33 -8.77 -6.48
CA ASP A 66 21.60 -9.68 -7.60
C ASP A 66 21.91 -8.85 -8.86
N THR A 67 23.11 -9.03 -9.37
CA THR A 67 23.63 -8.31 -10.53
C THR A 67 24.10 -9.27 -11.64
N ASP A 68 23.65 -10.53 -11.63
CA ASP A 68 24.15 -11.57 -12.51
C ASP A 68 24.03 -11.18 -14.00
N ASP A 69 22.92 -10.61 -14.40
CA ASP A 69 22.68 -10.17 -15.77
C ASP A 69 23.15 -8.73 -16.06
N PHE A 70 23.24 -7.87 -15.02
CA PHE A 70 23.55 -6.45 -15.12
C PHE A 70 24.61 -6.05 -14.06
N PRO A 71 25.91 -6.21 -14.34
CA PRO A 71 26.95 -6.00 -13.35
C PRO A 71 27.08 -4.53 -12.92
N LEU A 72 27.10 -4.30 -11.62
CA LEU A 72 27.33 -3.01 -10.98
C LEU A 72 28.70 -3.00 -10.27
N THR A 73 29.36 -1.85 -10.27
CA THR A 73 30.58 -1.66 -9.45
C THR A 73 30.27 -1.68 -7.96
N ASP A 74 31.30 -1.90 -7.13
CA ASP A 74 31.13 -1.87 -5.68
C ASP A 74 30.56 -0.53 -5.18
N GLY A 75 30.98 0.60 -5.77
CA GLY A 75 30.47 1.93 -5.41
C GLY A 75 28.99 2.11 -5.76
N GLN A 76 28.53 1.57 -6.89
CA GLN A 76 27.12 1.61 -7.31
C GLN A 76 26.26 0.75 -6.39
N GLN A 77 26.68 -0.48 -6.09
CA GLN A 77 25.99 -1.34 -5.14
C GLN A 77 25.91 -0.71 -3.74
N GLN A 78 26.99 -0.10 -3.27
CA GLN A 78 27.01 0.62 -1.99
C GLN A 78 26.03 1.81 -1.96
N ALA A 79 25.83 2.52 -3.09
CA ALA A 79 24.83 3.59 -3.15
C ALA A 79 23.41 3.07 -2.95
N LEU A 80 23.06 1.99 -3.63
CA LEU A 80 21.75 1.33 -3.46
C LEU A 80 21.57 0.80 -2.03
N HIS A 81 22.57 0.12 -1.48
CA HIS A 81 22.51 -0.37 -0.09
C HIS A 81 22.34 0.78 0.92
N ARG A 82 23.06 1.91 0.76
CA ARG A 82 22.89 3.06 1.66
C ARG A 82 21.46 3.59 1.64
N TYR A 83 20.85 3.70 0.45
CA TYR A 83 19.45 4.11 0.33
C TYR A 83 18.51 3.14 1.07
N MET A 84 18.59 1.85 0.76
CA MET A 84 17.69 0.84 1.35
C MET A 84 17.85 0.74 2.89
N ILE A 85 19.09 0.81 3.38
CA ILE A 85 19.35 0.80 4.82
C ILE A 85 18.77 2.06 5.49
N ALA A 86 18.99 3.25 4.90
CA ALA A 86 18.45 4.49 5.44
C ALA A 86 16.92 4.47 5.46
N TYR A 87 16.29 4.03 4.37
CA TYR A 87 14.83 3.89 4.25
C TYR A 87 14.26 2.94 5.29
N TYR A 88 14.72 1.68 5.33
CA TYR A 88 14.17 0.68 6.25
C TYR A 88 14.54 0.92 7.71
N THR A 89 15.68 1.55 8.01
CA THR A 89 15.99 1.97 9.38
C THR A 89 15.02 3.06 9.84
N THR A 90 14.76 4.06 8.99
CA THR A 90 13.79 5.11 9.27
C THR A 90 12.40 4.54 9.56
N LEU A 91 11.90 3.67 8.68
CA LEU A 91 10.58 3.04 8.85
C LEU A 91 10.57 2.01 9.98
N GLY A 92 11.69 1.34 10.21
CA GLY A 92 11.82 0.32 11.24
C GLY A 92 11.85 0.89 12.64
N ASP A 93 12.52 1.99 12.82
CA ASP A 93 12.63 2.65 14.14
C ASP A 93 11.57 3.74 14.34
N LEU A 94 10.75 4.04 13.31
CA LEU A 94 9.75 5.12 13.27
C LEU A 94 10.36 6.47 13.70
N THR A 95 11.55 6.79 13.17
CA THR A 95 12.33 7.96 13.55
C THR A 95 12.44 8.99 12.42
N GLU A 96 13.02 10.14 12.72
CA GLU A 96 13.40 11.12 11.70
C GLU A 96 14.38 10.49 10.69
N PRO A 97 14.18 10.73 9.38
CA PRO A 97 15.07 10.21 8.34
C PRO A 97 16.51 10.71 8.48
N ASN A 98 17.48 9.80 8.47
CA ASN A 98 18.88 10.13 8.31
C ASN A 98 19.34 9.74 6.90
N THR A 99 19.59 10.74 6.05
CA THR A 99 19.97 10.56 4.65
C THR A 99 21.40 11.01 4.36
N ASP A 100 22.24 11.12 5.39
CA ASP A 100 23.63 11.54 5.25
C ASP A 100 24.40 10.65 4.25
N GLY A 101 24.92 11.25 3.19
CA GLY A 101 25.69 10.56 2.15
C GLY A 101 24.86 9.68 1.20
N VAL A 102 23.55 9.66 1.31
CA VAL A 102 22.65 8.89 0.41
C VAL A 102 22.46 9.64 -0.90
N PHE A 103 22.08 10.91 -0.84
CA PHE A 103 21.71 11.72 -2.00
C PHE A 103 22.84 12.66 -2.44
N CYS A 104 22.89 12.97 -3.73
CA CYS A 104 23.89 13.88 -4.30
C CYS A 104 23.47 15.35 -4.23
N ALA A 105 22.21 15.67 -3.89
CA ALA A 105 21.69 17.03 -3.81
C ALA A 105 20.69 17.16 -2.66
N ASP A 106 20.65 18.37 -2.05
CA ASP A 106 19.85 18.66 -0.86
C ASP A 106 18.34 18.70 -1.15
N ASP A 107 17.92 19.07 -2.36
CA ASP A 107 16.52 19.13 -2.77
C ASP A 107 15.93 17.73 -2.94
N ILE A 108 16.67 16.78 -3.49
CA ILE A 108 16.27 15.36 -3.57
C ILE A 108 16.18 14.78 -2.16
N ALA A 109 17.22 15.03 -1.32
CA ALA A 109 17.20 14.59 0.07
C ALA A 109 15.98 15.13 0.83
N ALA A 110 15.63 16.41 0.64
CA ALA A 110 14.50 17.04 1.30
C ALA A 110 13.15 16.44 0.85
N TYR A 111 13.02 16.14 -0.45
CA TYR A 111 11.83 15.45 -1.00
C TYR A 111 11.66 14.07 -0.39
N GLU A 112 12.68 13.21 -0.47
CA GLU A 112 12.65 11.85 0.06
C GLU A 112 12.37 11.84 1.58
N GLN A 113 13.05 12.71 2.33
CA GLN A 113 12.80 12.86 3.76
C GLN A 113 11.36 13.27 4.07
N ALA A 114 10.75 14.14 3.26
CA ALA A 114 9.37 14.54 3.45
C ALA A 114 8.40 13.36 3.24
N VAL A 115 8.64 12.56 2.20
CA VAL A 115 7.90 11.32 1.94
C VAL A 115 8.05 10.34 3.11
N TRP A 116 9.28 10.06 3.53
CA TRP A 116 9.54 9.10 4.61
C TRP A 116 8.95 9.54 5.96
N ARG A 117 9.01 10.85 6.30
CA ARG A 117 8.32 11.39 7.50
C ARG A 117 6.82 11.16 7.46
N SER A 118 6.20 11.30 6.28
CA SER A 118 4.76 11.06 6.15
C SER A 118 4.41 9.59 6.38
N ILE A 119 5.20 8.67 5.84
CA ILE A 119 5.03 7.23 6.07
C ILE A 119 5.23 6.90 7.56
N VAL A 120 6.28 7.42 8.18
CA VAL A 120 6.55 7.26 9.62
C VAL A 120 5.38 7.78 10.46
N ALA A 121 4.83 8.96 10.13
CA ALA A 121 3.71 9.53 10.87
C ALA A 121 2.44 8.67 10.75
N VAL A 122 2.15 8.12 9.56
CA VAL A 122 1.02 7.18 9.36
C VAL A 122 1.21 5.92 10.19
N ARG A 123 2.38 5.27 10.11
CA ARG A 123 2.68 4.06 10.88
C ARG A 123 2.68 4.29 12.38
N SER A 124 3.20 5.45 12.84
CA SER A 124 3.21 5.81 14.26
C SER A 124 1.81 6.12 14.83
N ALA A 125 0.85 6.41 13.95
CA ALA A 125 -0.53 6.64 14.33
C ALA A 125 -1.39 5.36 14.38
N ALA A 126 -0.84 4.20 14.01
CA ALA A 126 -1.54 2.92 14.11
C ALA A 126 -1.85 2.54 15.57
N LEU A 127 -2.79 1.60 15.75
CA LEU A 127 -3.15 1.11 17.09
C LEU A 127 -2.16 0.05 17.60
N GLU A 128 -1.49 -0.64 16.69
CA GLU A 128 -0.44 -1.62 16.96
C GLU A 128 0.95 -1.03 16.72
N ASP A 129 1.98 -1.70 17.23
CA ASP A 129 3.37 -1.30 17.00
C ASP A 129 3.86 -1.74 15.61
N LEU A 130 3.83 -0.81 14.67
CA LEU A 130 4.33 -0.98 13.30
C LEU A 130 5.83 -0.67 13.13
N SER A 131 6.58 -0.51 14.21
CA SER A 131 8.04 -0.54 14.13
C SER A 131 8.56 -1.93 13.77
N LEU A 132 9.75 -2.01 13.17
CA LEU A 132 10.34 -3.28 12.76
C LEU A 132 11.35 -3.79 13.78
N SER A 133 11.36 -5.10 14.00
CA SER A 133 12.50 -5.79 14.62
C SER A 133 13.53 -6.17 13.58
N THR A 134 13.11 -6.62 12.39
CA THR A 134 13.99 -6.99 11.29
C THR A 134 13.38 -6.58 9.94
N CYS A 135 14.26 -6.25 8.99
CA CYS A 135 13.93 -6.16 7.57
C CYS A 135 15.07 -6.78 6.75
N THR A 136 14.73 -7.69 5.85
CA THR A 136 15.65 -8.22 4.85
C THR A 136 15.13 -7.93 3.46
N TYR A 137 16.00 -7.51 2.54
CA TYR A 137 15.64 -7.24 1.15
C TYR A 137 16.59 -7.92 0.17
N THR A 138 16.08 -8.24 -0.99
CA THR A 138 16.86 -8.65 -2.16
C THR A 138 16.48 -7.73 -3.32
N LEU A 139 17.47 -7.07 -3.91
CA LEU A 139 17.31 -6.29 -5.11
C LEU A 139 17.80 -7.10 -6.31
N THR A 140 16.97 -7.25 -7.33
CA THR A 140 17.36 -7.89 -8.60
C THR A 140 17.40 -6.83 -9.69
N VAL A 141 18.60 -6.55 -10.22
CA VAL A 141 18.76 -5.57 -11.31
C VAL A 141 18.15 -6.12 -12.59
N THR A 142 17.25 -5.36 -13.21
CA THR A 142 16.51 -5.77 -14.41
C THR A 142 16.94 -5.00 -15.67
N ASP A 143 17.48 -3.79 -15.51
CA ASP A 143 18.04 -3.01 -16.61
C ASP A 143 19.03 -1.95 -16.08
N ILE A 144 20.01 -1.60 -16.90
CA ILE A 144 20.92 -0.48 -16.66
C ILE A 144 21.13 0.34 -17.92
N SER A 145 21.12 1.65 -17.78
CA SER A 145 21.53 2.57 -18.84
C SER A 145 22.38 3.69 -18.26
N GLY A 146 23.37 4.16 -18.99
CA GLY A 146 24.17 5.25 -18.44
C GLY A 146 25.49 5.52 -19.13
N GLY A 147 26.32 6.30 -18.44
CA GLY A 147 27.63 6.74 -18.86
C GLY A 147 28.67 6.66 -17.75
N GLU A 148 29.77 7.42 -17.91
CA GLU A 148 30.89 7.35 -16.98
C GLU A 148 30.53 7.91 -15.59
N ASP A 149 29.69 8.96 -15.53
CA ASP A 149 29.38 9.71 -14.31
C ASP A 149 27.94 9.63 -13.86
N TRP A 150 27.12 8.84 -14.55
CA TRP A 150 25.72 8.62 -14.22
C TRP A 150 25.26 7.23 -14.65
N LEU A 151 24.32 6.66 -13.91
CA LEU A 151 23.74 5.37 -14.20
C LEU A 151 22.26 5.38 -13.78
N GLU A 152 21.38 5.01 -14.69
CA GLU A 152 20.00 4.64 -14.37
C GLU A 152 19.96 3.14 -14.16
N VAL A 153 19.36 2.73 -13.05
CA VAL A 153 19.25 1.32 -12.64
C VAL A 153 17.79 1.02 -12.39
N SER A 154 17.20 0.14 -13.19
CA SER A 154 15.91 -0.44 -12.90
C SER A 154 16.10 -1.77 -12.17
N LEU A 155 15.31 -1.98 -11.12
CA LEU A 155 15.40 -3.20 -10.32
C LEU A 155 14.05 -3.57 -9.71
N THR A 156 13.92 -4.83 -9.30
CA THR A 156 12.84 -5.28 -8.44
C THR A 156 13.35 -5.54 -7.03
N GLU A 157 12.51 -5.27 -6.04
CA GLU A 157 12.75 -5.58 -4.65
C GLU A 157 11.79 -6.66 -4.16
N ASP A 158 12.33 -7.71 -3.54
CA ASP A 158 11.61 -8.58 -2.63
C ASP A 158 12.07 -8.28 -1.20
N ASN A 159 11.12 -8.15 -0.25
CA ASN A 159 11.48 -7.92 1.13
C ASN A 159 10.65 -8.74 2.11
N THR A 160 11.24 -8.96 3.29
CA THR A 160 10.59 -9.59 4.43
C THR A 160 10.75 -8.69 5.63
N GLN A 161 9.66 -8.36 6.28
CA GLN A 161 9.58 -7.46 7.43
C GLN A 161 8.94 -8.18 8.62
N GLN A 162 9.54 -8.02 9.81
CA GLN A 162 8.92 -8.43 11.07
C GLN A 162 8.54 -7.19 11.86
N PHE A 163 7.26 -6.87 11.86
CA PHE A 163 6.72 -5.81 12.70
C PHE A 163 6.63 -6.28 14.16
N ARG A 164 6.89 -5.38 15.13
CA ARG A 164 6.90 -5.75 16.57
C ARG A 164 5.51 -6.05 17.10
N GLY A 165 4.50 -5.31 16.61
CA GLY A 165 3.10 -5.52 16.98
C GLY A 165 2.39 -6.66 16.24
N VAL A 166 3.10 -7.39 15.36
CA VAL A 166 2.52 -8.41 14.48
C VAL A 166 3.32 -9.70 14.61
N PRO A 167 2.69 -10.85 14.92
CA PRO A 167 3.42 -12.11 15.10
C PRO A 167 3.89 -12.74 13.79
N GLU A 168 3.17 -12.55 12.68
CA GLU A 168 3.50 -13.12 11.38
C GLU A 168 4.54 -12.26 10.62
N LEU A 169 5.34 -12.93 9.79
CA LEU A 169 6.20 -12.25 8.83
C LEU A 169 5.37 -11.63 7.70
N SER A 170 5.71 -10.41 7.37
CA SER A 170 5.14 -9.68 6.23
C SER A 170 6.13 -9.67 5.08
N MET A 171 5.64 -9.88 3.85
CA MET A 171 6.50 -9.90 2.67
C MET A 171 5.89 -9.05 1.55
N GLN A 172 6.76 -8.37 0.81
CA GLN A 172 6.44 -7.73 -0.47
C GLN A 172 7.28 -8.39 -1.57
N TYR A 173 6.72 -8.46 -2.78
CA TYR A 173 7.37 -9.12 -3.90
C TYR A 173 7.33 -8.24 -5.14
N GLY A 174 8.49 -8.12 -5.81
CA GLY A 174 8.59 -7.49 -7.13
C GLY A 174 8.26 -6.01 -7.14
N VAL A 175 8.58 -5.27 -6.06
CA VAL A 175 8.45 -3.81 -6.04
C VAL A 175 9.42 -3.21 -7.05
N LEU A 176 8.91 -2.43 -7.99
CA LEU A 176 9.73 -1.80 -9.03
C LEU A 176 10.37 -0.51 -8.52
N HIS A 177 11.66 -0.37 -8.75
CA HIS A 177 12.42 0.84 -8.48
C HIS A 177 13.19 1.27 -9.72
N THR A 178 13.30 2.57 -9.93
CA THR A 178 14.22 3.19 -10.86
C THR A 178 15.08 4.19 -10.11
N PHE A 179 16.39 3.95 -10.06
CA PHE A 179 17.35 4.83 -9.42
C PHE A 179 18.20 5.54 -10.48
N LEU A 180 18.34 6.85 -10.38
CA LEU A 180 19.38 7.58 -11.06
C LEU A 180 20.55 7.78 -10.09
N LEU A 181 21.69 7.16 -10.38
CA LEU A 181 22.92 7.32 -9.61
C LEU A 181 23.85 8.34 -10.28
N ARG A 182 24.54 9.13 -9.46
CA ARG A 182 25.59 10.07 -9.91
C ARG A 182 26.89 9.78 -9.19
N ARG A 183 27.99 9.83 -9.96
CA ARG A 183 29.35 9.69 -9.41
C ARG A 183 29.83 11.03 -8.87
N ASN A 184 30.29 11.03 -7.64
CA ASN A 184 30.85 12.17 -6.95
C ASN A 184 32.28 11.84 -6.50
N GLY A 185 33.25 11.92 -7.43
CA GLY A 185 34.65 11.53 -7.21
C GLY A 185 34.93 10.05 -7.54
N ASP A 186 36.04 9.52 -7.00
CA ASP A 186 36.54 8.19 -7.33
C ASP A 186 35.62 7.11 -6.74
N ASP A 187 34.79 6.50 -7.60
CA ASP A 187 33.83 5.42 -7.28
C ASP A 187 32.87 5.72 -6.11
N ASN A 188 32.68 6.99 -5.77
CA ASN A 188 31.68 7.43 -4.81
C ASN A 188 30.37 7.77 -5.55
N TRP A 189 29.38 6.88 -5.49
CA TRP A 189 28.08 7.04 -6.13
C TRP A 189 27.03 7.42 -5.09
N GLN A 190 26.06 8.27 -5.49
CA GLN A 190 24.95 8.72 -4.67
C GLN A 190 23.67 8.74 -5.50
N VAL A 191 22.53 8.65 -4.84
CA VAL A 191 21.20 8.74 -5.49
C VAL A 191 20.95 10.19 -5.91
N ALA A 192 20.67 10.38 -7.18
CA ALA A 192 20.33 11.67 -7.79
C ALA A 192 18.84 11.80 -8.08
N ASP A 193 18.14 10.66 -8.23
CA ASP A 193 16.69 10.57 -8.36
C ASP A 193 16.24 9.15 -8.03
N HIS A 194 14.99 8.99 -7.61
CA HIS A 194 14.42 7.71 -7.30
C HIS A 194 12.92 7.72 -7.58
N ASP A 195 12.45 6.69 -8.25
CA ASP A 195 11.03 6.40 -8.45
C ASP A 195 10.73 4.97 -7.97
N CYS A 196 9.56 4.79 -7.38
CA CYS A 196 9.15 3.52 -6.80
C CYS A 196 7.67 3.26 -7.11
N ASP A 197 7.38 2.14 -7.81
CA ASP A 197 6.02 1.70 -8.06
C ASP A 197 5.47 0.93 -6.85
N ASN A 198 5.32 1.65 -5.75
CA ASN A 198 4.76 1.15 -4.50
C ASN A 198 3.73 2.14 -3.96
N GLY A 199 2.68 2.38 -4.77
CA GLY A 199 1.69 3.43 -4.53
C GLY A 199 1.02 3.36 -3.17
N GLY A 200 0.77 2.16 -2.64
CA GLY A 200 0.17 1.95 -1.32
C GLY A 200 1.06 2.34 -0.15
N PHE A 201 2.37 2.43 -0.35
CA PHE A 201 3.35 2.65 0.71
C PHE A 201 4.27 3.84 0.46
N TYR A 202 4.38 4.35 -0.78
CA TYR A 202 5.34 5.36 -1.16
C TYR A 202 4.75 6.45 -2.08
N GLY A 203 4.25 6.07 -3.25
CA GLY A 203 4.05 6.96 -4.39
C GLY A 203 3.05 8.12 -4.20
N PHE A 204 2.11 8.02 -3.26
CA PHE A 204 1.02 9.01 -3.15
C PHE A 204 1.03 9.84 -1.88
N VAL A 205 2.10 9.78 -1.09
CA VAL A 205 2.22 10.60 0.13
C VAL A 205 2.64 12.04 -0.17
N TYR A 206 3.11 12.32 -1.38
CA TYR A 206 3.51 13.65 -1.83
C TYR A 206 2.58 14.17 -2.92
N ASP A 207 2.17 15.41 -2.78
CA ASP A 207 1.42 16.17 -3.78
C ASP A 207 2.28 17.37 -4.21
N PRO A 208 2.68 17.48 -5.49
CA PRO A 208 3.55 18.55 -5.95
C PRO A 208 2.92 19.94 -5.85
N GLU A 209 1.59 20.06 -5.78
CA GLU A 209 0.89 21.36 -5.65
C GLU A 209 0.74 21.81 -4.19
N THR A 210 0.43 20.87 -3.29
CA THR A 210 0.13 21.16 -1.87
C THR A 210 1.23 20.68 -0.91
N GLY A 211 2.18 19.89 -1.41
CA GLY A 211 3.23 19.26 -0.59
C GLY A 211 2.71 18.08 0.24
N THR A 212 3.57 17.55 1.12
CA THR A 212 3.22 16.41 1.96
C THR A 212 2.22 16.75 3.06
N ASP A 213 2.19 17.98 3.56
CA ASP A 213 1.43 18.34 4.76
C ASP A 213 -0.08 18.19 4.61
N ALA A 214 -0.63 18.60 3.45
CA ALA A 214 -2.07 18.47 3.18
C ALA A 214 -2.49 17.01 3.05
N ARG A 215 -1.72 16.22 2.32
CA ARG A 215 -1.94 14.79 2.14
C ARG A 215 -1.80 14.02 3.46
N LEU A 216 -0.77 14.31 4.23
CA LEU A 216 -0.56 13.73 5.55
C LEU A 216 -1.72 14.04 6.51
N THR A 217 -2.21 15.30 6.52
CA THR A 217 -3.36 15.70 7.34
C THR A 217 -4.60 14.90 6.98
N GLU A 218 -4.85 14.66 5.69
CA GLU A 218 -5.96 13.83 5.23
C GLU A 218 -5.80 12.39 5.69
N MET A 219 -4.64 11.78 5.49
CA MET A 219 -4.35 10.40 5.90
C MET A 219 -4.56 10.20 7.40
N LEU A 220 -4.05 11.09 8.24
CA LEU A 220 -4.22 11.02 9.70
C LEU A 220 -5.68 11.25 10.13
N THR A 221 -6.43 12.08 9.39
CA THR A 221 -7.87 12.28 9.63
C THR A 221 -8.65 10.99 9.33
N GLN A 222 -8.37 10.34 8.22
CA GLN A 222 -9.00 9.07 7.83
C GLN A 222 -8.66 7.95 8.84
N LEU A 223 -7.40 7.88 9.29
CA LEU A 223 -6.97 6.98 10.36
C LEU A 223 -7.77 7.23 11.65
N THR A 224 -7.88 8.47 12.09
CA THR A 224 -8.65 8.84 13.30
C THR A 224 -10.12 8.42 13.17
N GLN A 225 -10.75 8.63 12.02
CA GLN A 225 -12.12 8.20 11.75
C GLN A 225 -12.26 6.67 11.78
N ARG A 226 -11.25 5.95 11.30
CA ARG A 226 -11.20 4.49 11.34
C ARG A 226 -11.05 4.00 12.79
N HIS A 227 -10.14 4.58 13.58
CA HIS A 227 -9.96 4.22 14.99
C HIS A 227 -11.21 4.49 15.84
N ALA A 228 -11.99 5.50 15.50
CA ALA A 228 -13.28 5.76 16.18
C ALA A 228 -14.31 4.64 15.99
N GLN A 229 -14.08 3.70 15.07
CA GLN A 229 -14.95 2.54 14.89
C GLN A 229 -14.57 1.35 15.77
N GLN A 230 -13.49 1.46 16.56
CA GLN A 230 -13.09 0.40 17.48
C GLN A 230 -14.18 0.12 18.52
N GLY A 231 -14.49 -1.15 18.72
CA GLY A 231 -15.56 -1.58 19.63
C GLY A 231 -16.98 -1.48 19.07
N LEU A 232 -17.16 -1.00 17.85
CA LEU A 232 -18.45 -1.12 17.17
C LEU A 232 -18.74 -2.60 16.86
N THR A 233 -20.01 -2.98 16.97
CA THR A 233 -20.48 -4.32 16.58
C THR A 233 -20.88 -4.32 15.10
N GLY A 234 -20.43 -5.34 14.38
CA GLY A 234 -20.84 -5.56 12.99
C GLY A 234 -22.29 -6.06 12.90
N ARG A 235 -22.86 -5.91 11.71
CA ARG A 235 -24.12 -6.55 11.37
C ARG A 235 -23.87 -8.05 11.17
N GLU A 236 -24.86 -8.87 11.54
CA GLU A 236 -24.91 -10.28 11.22
C GLU A 236 -26.03 -10.50 10.20
N LEU A 237 -25.66 -11.04 9.02
CA LEU A 237 -26.60 -11.32 7.94
C LEU A 237 -26.72 -12.83 7.76
N SER A 238 -27.96 -13.33 7.62
CA SER A 238 -28.21 -14.71 7.28
C SER A 238 -28.12 -14.92 5.78
N CYS A 239 -27.62 -16.06 5.36
CA CYS A 239 -27.55 -16.48 3.95
C CYS A 239 -27.91 -17.96 3.84
N SER A 240 -28.35 -18.38 2.66
CA SER A 240 -28.70 -19.79 2.39
C SER A 240 -27.44 -20.65 2.25
N HIS A 241 -26.37 -20.06 1.73
CA HIS A 241 -25.10 -20.73 1.48
C HIS A 241 -23.96 -19.92 2.12
N PRO A 242 -23.44 -20.38 3.29
CA PRO A 242 -22.36 -19.67 3.98
C PRO A 242 -21.05 -19.65 3.19
N TYR A 243 -20.31 -18.55 3.31
CA TYR A 243 -18.97 -18.38 2.74
C TYR A 243 -17.95 -19.28 3.46
N ASP A 244 -17.26 -20.14 2.69
CA ASP A 244 -16.16 -20.95 3.24
C ASP A 244 -14.86 -20.15 3.34
N ARG A 245 -14.69 -19.49 4.48
CA ARG A 245 -13.51 -18.68 4.79
C ARG A 245 -12.22 -19.48 4.79
N THR A 246 -12.29 -20.77 5.19
CA THR A 246 -11.11 -21.65 5.22
C THR A 246 -10.62 -21.93 3.80
N ALA A 247 -11.52 -22.26 2.89
CA ALA A 247 -11.18 -22.45 1.48
C ALA A 247 -10.66 -21.18 0.83
N ALA A 248 -11.30 -20.03 1.11
CA ALA A 248 -10.88 -18.72 0.61
C ALA A 248 -9.46 -18.36 1.08
N VAL A 249 -9.17 -18.43 2.38
CA VAL A 249 -7.84 -18.12 2.93
C VAL A 249 -6.80 -19.13 2.45
N SER A 250 -7.17 -20.40 2.30
CA SER A 250 -6.26 -21.41 1.74
C SER A 250 -5.87 -21.08 0.30
N TYR A 251 -6.82 -20.65 -0.53
CA TYR A 251 -6.56 -20.18 -1.89
C TYR A 251 -5.67 -18.93 -1.89
N LEU A 252 -6.02 -17.95 -1.06
CA LEU A 252 -5.27 -16.72 -0.88
C LEU A 252 -3.79 -17.00 -0.60
N MET A 253 -3.50 -17.79 0.42
CA MET A 253 -2.13 -18.14 0.85
C MET A 253 -1.38 -18.96 -0.20
N GLN A 254 -2.06 -19.78 -1.00
CA GLN A 254 -1.44 -20.57 -2.05
C GLN A 254 -0.93 -19.71 -3.22
N TRP A 255 -1.64 -18.62 -3.54
CA TRP A 255 -1.44 -17.88 -4.78
C TRP A 255 -0.96 -16.43 -4.60
N VAL A 256 -0.82 -15.94 -3.37
CA VAL A 256 -0.43 -14.55 -3.10
C VAL A 256 0.94 -14.18 -3.69
N ALA A 257 1.93 -15.09 -3.64
CA ALA A 257 3.28 -14.83 -4.15
C ALA A 257 3.43 -15.08 -5.66
N ARG A 258 2.37 -15.51 -6.34
CA ARG A 258 2.39 -15.81 -7.77
C ARG A 258 0.98 -15.81 -8.35
N ARG A 259 0.87 -15.66 -9.67
CA ARG A 259 -0.43 -15.77 -10.37
C ARG A 259 -0.82 -17.24 -10.51
N ASN A 260 -2.10 -17.55 -10.26
CA ASN A 260 -2.64 -18.87 -10.53
C ASN A 260 -2.79 -19.06 -12.05
N PRO A 261 -2.13 -20.06 -12.67
CA PRO A 261 -2.13 -20.24 -14.12
C PRO A 261 -3.49 -20.64 -14.73
N ASP A 262 -4.44 -21.03 -13.89
CA ASP A 262 -5.81 -21.37 -14.35
C ASP A 262 -6.65 -20.10 -14.66
N TRP A 263 -6.14 -18.91 -14.32
CA TRP A 263 -6.79 -17.63 -14.53
C TRP A 263 -5.89 -16.66 -15.30
N ALA A 264 -6.49 -15.76 -16.08
CA ALA A 264 -5.72 -14.68 -16.68
C ALA A 264 -5.22 -13.70 -15.61
N ALA A 265 -4.02 -13.17 -15.81
CA ALA A 265 -3.46 -12.07 -15.05
C ALA A 265 -3.72 -10.75 -15.79
N TYR A 266 -4.04 -9.70 -15.03
CA TYR A 266 -4.38 -8.38 -15.58
C TYR A 266 -3.39 -7.31 -15.11
N ASP A 267 -2.16 -7.69 -14.75
CA ASP A 267 -1.13 -6.78 -14.25
C ASP A 267 -0.83 -5.66 -15.25
N ASP A 268 -0.75 -5.97 -16.55
CA ASP A 268 -0.51 -5.00 -17.63
C ASP A 268 -1.72 -4.07 -17.92
N TYR A 269 -2.87 -4.31 -17.30
CA TYR A 269 -4.11 -3.58 -17.52
C TYR A 269 -4.54 -2.73 -16.31
N GLY A 270 -3.59 -2.37 -15.45
CA GLY A 270 -3.83 -1.52 -14.28
C GLY A 270 -3.94 -2.27 -12.96
N GLY A 271 -3.56 -3.55 -12.94
CA GLY A 271 -3.41 -4.33 -11.72
C GLY A 271 -4.32 -5.56 -11.62
N ASN A 272 -3.91 -6.48 -10.78
CA ASN A 272 -4.54 -7.79 -10.58
C ASN A 272 -5.26 -7.93 -9.23
N CYS A 273 -5.33 -6.86 -8.43
CA CYS A 273 -5.80 -6.90 -7.05
C CYS A 273 -7.22 -7.44 -6.91
N ILE A 274 -8.17 -6.85 -7.63
CA ILE A 274 -9.58 -7.29 -7.54
C ILE A 274 -9.84 -8.61 -8.28
N ASN A 275 -9.09 -8.92 -9.36
CA ASN A 275 -9.14 -10.23 -9.99
C ASN A 275 -8.73 -11.33 -8.99
N PHE A 276 -7.66 -11.11 -8.22
CA PHE A 276 -7.22 -12.05 -7.19
C PHE A 276 -8.23 -12.16 -6.03
N ALA A 277 -8.81 -11.04 -5.60
CA ALA A 277 -9.89 -11.03 -4.61
C ALA A 277 -11.13 -11.79 -5.12
N SER A 278 -11.51 -11.62 -6.40
CA SER A 278 -12.61 -12.35 -7.03
C SER A 278 -12.35 -13.86 -7.05
N GLN A 279 -11.14 -14.28 -7.42
CA GLN A 279 -10.73 -15.68 -7.37
C GLN A 279 -10.82 -16.25 -5.94
N THR A 280 -10.44 -15.45 -4.94
CA THR A 280 -10.52 -15.84 -3.52
C THR A 280 -11.95 -16.03 -3.06
N LEU A 281 -12.86 -15.12 -3.44
CA LEU A 281 -14.31 -15.25 -3.17
C LEU A 281 -14.88 -16.50 -3.85
N TYR A 282 -14.52 -16.74 -5.11
CA TYR A 282 -14.97 -17.92 -5.84
C TYR A 282 -14.47 -19.23 -5.18
N ALA A 283 -13.21 -19.27 -4.75
CA ALA A 283 -12.67 -20.40 -4.02
C ALA A 283 -13.37 -20.64 -2.68
N GLY A 284 -13.88 -19.59 -2.04
CA GLY A 284 -14.71 -19.65 -0.83
C GLY A 284 -16.19 -20.01 -1.09
N GLY A 285 -16.54 -20.40 -2.34
CA GLY A 285 -17.86 -20.92 -2.69
C GLY A 285 -18.88 -19.89 -3.14
N ILE A 286 -18.48 -18.64 -3.36
CA ILE A 286 -19.37 -17.64 -3.97
C ILE A 286 -19.51 -17.98 -5.47
N PRO A 287 -20.71 -18.27 -5.97
CA PRO A 287 -20.89 -18.64 -7.38
C PRO A 287 -20.80 -17.43 -8.30
N MET A 288 -20.30 -17.64 -9.51
CA MET A 288 -20.40 -16.65 -10.56
C MET A 288 -21.87 -16.33 -10.89
N SER A 289 -22.10 -15.10 -11.35
CA SER A 289 -23.41 -14.61 -11.77
C SER A 289 -23.29 -13.85 -13.08
N ASP A 290 -24.42 -13.47 -13.70
CA ASP A 290 -24.41 -12.70 -14.96
C ASP A 290 -23.65 -11.35 -14.85
N HIS A 291 -23.41 -10.85 -13.64
CA HIS A 291 -22.77 -9.56 -13.39
C HIS A 291 -21.38 -9.66 -12.75
N TRP A 292 -21.00 -10.84 -12.24
CA TRP A 292 -19.69 -11.10 -11.65
C TRP A 292 -19.25 -12.50 -12.05
N TYR A 293 -18.42 -12.59 -13.10
CA TYR A 293 -17.96 -13.84 -13.69
C TYR A 293 -16.63 -13.67 -14.44
N TRP A 294 -15.99 -14.82 -14.64
CA TRP A 294 -14.87 -15.00 -15.56
C TRP A 294 -15.03 -16.32 -16.29
N ALA A 295 -15.13 -16.28 -17.62
CA ALA A 295 -15.30 -17.44 -18.49
C ALA A 295 -14.08 -17.64 -19.43
N GLY A 296 -13.09 -16.75 -19.34
CA GLY A 296 -11.86 -16.80 -20.12
C GLY A 296 -11.21 -15.44 -20.21
N GLU A 297 -10.00 -15.39 -20.75
CA GLU A 297 -9.17 -14.19 -20.87
C GLU A 297 -9.86 -13.01 -21.58
N GLU A 298 -10.75 -13.30 -22.53
CA GLU A 298 -11.51 -12.30 -23.30
C GLU A 298 -13.02 -12.27 -22.90
N ASP A 299 -13.46 -13.09 -21.92
CA ASP A 299 -14.85 -13.20 -21.50
C ASP A 299 -14.97 -13.15 -19.98
N TYR A 300 -15.14 -11.95 -19.45
CA TYR A 300 -15.27 -11.66 -18.04
C TYR A 300 -16.13 -10.42 -17.80
N SER A 301 -16.69 -10.32 -16.60
CA SER A 301 -17.43 -9.11 -16.19
C SER A 301 -16.48 -8.02 -15.70
N TYR A 302 -16.91 -6.76 -15.86
CA TYR A 302 -16.18 -5.62 -15.31
C TYR A 302 -16.04 -5.71 -13.78
N ALA A 303 -17.03 -6.26 -13.09
CA ALA A 303 -16.98 -6.45 -11.65
C ALA A 303 -15.93 -7.49 -11.19
N TRP A 304 -15.51 -8.40 -12.08
CA TRP A 304 -14.47 -9.38 -11.73
C TRP A 304 -13.06 -8.79 -11.71
N ILE A 305 -12.78 -7.80 -12.57
CA ILE A 305 -11.43 -7.28 -12.80
C ILE A 305 -11.24 -5.81 -12.38
N ASN A 306 -12.29 -5.10 -11.99
CA ASN A 306 -12.24 -3.68 -11.67
C ASN A 306 -12.88 -3.36 -10.32
N VAL A 307 -12.16 -2.61 -9.46
CA VAL A 307 -12.61 -2.28 -8.09
C VAL A 307 -13.91 -1.48 -8.09
N GLY A 308 -14.07 -0.51 -9.01
CA GLY A 308 -15.32 0.24 -9.18
C GLY A 308 -16.49 -0.66 -9.58
N GLY A 309 -16.28 -1.49 -10.60
CA GLY A 309 -17.26 -2.48 -11.04
C GLY A 309 -17.65 -3.48 -9.94
N PHE A 310 -16.69 -3.95 -9.16
CA PHE A 310 -16.94 -4.79 -7.98
C PHE A 310 -17.77 -4.04 -6.93
N THR A 311 -17.42 -2.78 -6.65
CA THR A 311 -18.18 -1.95 -5.71
C THR A 311 -19.61 -1.77 -6.15
N ASP A 312 -19.86 -1.49 -7.43
CA ASP A 312 -21.19 -1.35 -8.00
C ASP A 312 -21.99 -2.67 -7.88
N TRP A 313 -21.32 -3.80 -8.11
CA TRP A 313 -21.96 -5.12 -7.99
C TRP A 313 -22.36 -5.45 -6.55
N VAL A 314 -21.49 -5.21 -5.56
CA VAL A 314 -21.80 -5.54 -4.15
C VAL A 314 -22.79 -4.57 -3.50
N THR A 315 -22.94 -3.36 -4.04
CA THR A 315 -23.89 -2.35 -3.56
C THR A 315 -25.18 -2.30 -4.38
N GLY A 316 -25.18 -2.94 -5.56
CA GLY A 316 -26.31 -2.96 -6.49
C GLY A 316 -27.37 -4.00 -6.15
N ASP A 317 -28.54 -3.91 -6.81
CA ASP A 317 -29.62 -4.86 -6.71
C ASP A 317 -30.00 -5.31 -8.15
N PRO A 318 -30.02 -6.63 -8.45
CA PRO A 318 -29.81 -7.77 -7.55
C PRO A 318 -28.37 -8.26 -7.51
N SER A 319 -27.78 -8.38 -6.33
CA SER A 319 -26.56 -9.15 -6.11
C SER A 319 -26.90 -10.42 -5.34
N PRO A 320 -26.45 -11.62 -5.77
CA PRO A 320 -26.64 -12.84 -4.99
C PRO A 320 -25.74 -12.87 -3.74
N LEU A 321 -24.69 -12.01 -3.69
CA LEU A 321 -23.77 -11.95 -2.59
C LEU A 321 -24.42 -11.35 -1.35
N VAL A 322 -24.43 -12.11 -0.25
CA VAL A 322 -24.82 -11.59 1.06
C VAL A 322 -23.59 -11.01 1.75
N CYS A 323 -23.50 -9.69 1.78
CA CYS A 323 -22.37 -8.95 2.37
C CYS A 323 -22.85 -7.69 3.07
N ASP A 324 -22.02 -7.15 3.97
CA ASP A 324 -22.12 -5.77 4.46
C ASP A 324 -21.05 -4.95 3.74
N PRO A 325 -21.44 -4.15 2.73
CA PRO A 325 -20.48 -3.46 1.88
C PRO A 325 -19.87 -2.22 2.52
N ASP A 326 -20.23 -1.88 3.75
CA ASP A 326 -19.74 -0.74 4.54
C ASP A 326 -19.72 -1.12 6.03
N ALA A 327 -19.17 -2.29 6.33
CA ALA A 327 -19.13 -2.83 7.69
C ALA A 327 -18.24 -1.96 8.60
N ALA A 328 -18.56 -1.96 9.91
CA ALA A 328 -17.70 -1.34 10.89
C ALA A 328 -16.30 -1.95 10.81
N TYR A 329 -15.26 -1.09 10.66
CA TYR A 329 -13.95 -1.51 10.17
C TYR A 329 -13.35 -2.69 10.95
N TYR A 330 -13.41 -2.67 12.29
CA TYR A 330 -12.79 -3.71 13.12
C TYR A 330 -13.66 -4.97 13.33
N THR A 331 -14.66 -5.20 12.48
CA THR A 331 -15.52 -6.41 12.52
C THR A 331 -15.18 -7.42 11.43
N GLY A 332 -14.14 -7.15 10.63
CA GLY A 332 -13.68 -8.02 9.55
C GLY A 332 -13.20 -9.39 10.05
N GLN A 333 -13.25 -10.36 9.15
CA GLN A 333 -12.81 -11.72 9.37
C GLN A 333 -11.87 -12.15 8.22
N PRO A 334 -10.99 -13.16 8.42
CA PRO A 334 -10.22 -13.71 7.33
C PRO A 334 -11.09 -14.09 6.13
N GLY A 335 -10.65 -13.70 4.93
CA GLY A 335 -11.40 -13.84 3.68
C GLY A 335 -12.29 -12.65 3.32
N ASP A 336 -12.52 -11.68 4.21
CA ASP A 336 -13.19 -10.43 3.88
C ASP A 336 -12.26 -9.51 3.08
N LEU A 337 -12.83 -8.51 2.41
CA LEU A 337 -12.10 -7.60 1.55
C LEU A 337 -11.97 -6.21 2.19
N ILE A 338 -10.81 -5.59 1.96
CA ILE A 338 -10.62 -4.16 2.21
C ILE A 338 -10.37 -3.47 0.88
N LEU A 339 -11.28 -2.58 0.49
CA LEU A 339 -11.07 -1.65 -0.61
C LEU A 339 -10.43 -0.40 -0.08
N MET A 340 -9.36 0.06 -0.74
CA MET A 340 -8.57 1.19 -0.27
C MET A 340 -8.11 2.10 -1.39
N GLY A 341 -7.73 3.30 -1.03
CA GLY A 341 -7.24 4.31 -1.95
C GLY A 341 -6.92 5.62 -1.26
N ILE A 342 -6.83 6.66 -2.08
CA ILE A 342 -6.52 8.02 -1.70
C ILE A 342 -7.80 8.83 -1.80
N GLU A 343 -7.97 9.83 -0.93
CA GLU A 343 -9.14 10.72 -0.90
C GLU A 343 -10.45 9.91 -0.87
N THR A 344 -11.32 10.12 -1.85
CA THR A 344 -12.61 9.42 -1.97
C THR A 344 -12.57 8.23 -2.92
N ALA A 345 -11.55 8.13 -3.77
CA ALA A 345 -11.39 7.04 -4.72
C ALA A 345 -10.80 5.79 -4.04
N ARG A 346 -11.38 4.63 -4.30
CA ARG A 346 -10.83 3.33 -3.90
C ARG A 346 -10.55 2.55 -5.17
N ASN A 347 -9.28 2.37 -5.46
CA ASN A 347 -8.79 1.73 -6.68
C ASN A 347 -7.93 0.50 -6.41
N HIS A 348 -7.74 0.15 -5.13
CA HIS A 348 -7.00 -1.04 -4.71
C HIS A 348 -7.88 -1.95 -3.85
N ALA A 349 -7.68 -3.25 -3.97
CA ALA A 349 -8.41 -4.27 -3.23
C ALA A 349 -7.43 -5.27 -2.61
N THR A 350 -7.67 -5.57 -1.34
CA THR A 350 -6.89 -6.55 -0.59
C THR A 350 -7.83 -7.52 0.11
N THR A 351 -7.32 -8.70 0.46
CA THR A 351 -8.07 -9.70 1.22
C THR A 351 -7.43 -9.91 2.58
N ILE A 352 -8.23 -9.96 3.63
CA ILE A 352 -7.77 -10.23 4.99
C ILE A 352 -7.30 -11.68 5.07
N SER A 353 -6.05 -11.89 5.46
CA SER A 353 -5.49 -13.21 5.74
C SER A 353 -5.58 -13.58 7.22
N SER A 354 -5.39 -12.61 8.12
CA SER A 354 -5.40 -12.80 9.57
C SER A 354 -5.82 -11.52 10.30
N LEU A 355 -6.12 -11.65 11.60
CA LEU A 355 -6.44 -10.53 12.49
C LEU A 355 -5.23 -10.22 13.38
N VAL A 356 -4.97 -8.94 13.58
CA VAL A 356 -4.08 -8.47 14.66
C VAL A 356 -4.95 -8.07 15.84
N THR A 357 -4.68 -8.63 17.02
CA THR A 357 -5.48 -8.39 18.23
C THR A 357 -4.62 -7.84 19.36
N ASP A 358 -5.21 -6.98 20.18
CA ASP A 358 -4.59 -6.52 21.42
C ASP A 358 -4.66 -7.60 22.54
N GLU A 359 -4.13 -7.26 23.73
CA GLU A 359 -4.13 -8.14 24.90
C GLU A 359 -5.53 -8.51 25.40
N GLU A 360 -6.53 -7.70 25.10
CA GLU A 360 -7.93 -7.93 25.42
C GLU A 360 -8.67 -8.76 24.35
N GLY A 361 -7.97 -9.14 23.27
CA GLY A 361 -8.52 -9.90 22.14
C GLY A 361 -9.38 -9.08 21.18
N ARG A 362 -9.30 -7.75 21.24
CA ARG A 362 -9.98 -6.87 20.29
C ARG A 362 -9.14 -6.73 19.02
N THR A 363 -9.78 -6.77 17.87
CA THR A 363 -9.10 -6.51 16.59
C THR A 363 -8.58 -5.07 16.57
N VAL A 364 -7.29 -4.90 16.32
CA VAL A 364 -6.62 -3.59 16.19
C VAL A 364 -6.12 -3.35 14.77
N ASP A 365 -5.83 -4.40 14.00
CA ASP A 365 -5.48 -4.32 12.60
C ASP A 365 -5.77 -5.63 11.86
N TYR A 366 -5.47 -5.66 10.58
CA TYR A 366 -5.59 -6.81 9.69
C TYR A 366 -4.28 -7.08 8.98
N LEU A 367 -3.97 -8.36 8.77
CA LEU A 367 -2.96 -8.76 7.82
C LEU A 367 -3.62 -8.97 6.46
N LEU A 368 -3.03 -8.37 5.44
CA LEU A 368 -3.57 -8.30 4.10
C LEU A 368 -2.71 -9.06 3.11
N CYS A 369 -3.37 -9.64 2.12
CA CYS A 369 -2.75 -10.21 0.93
C CYS A 369 -3.32 -9.55 -0.33
N SER A 370 -2.45 -9.33 -1.32
CA SER A 370 -2.82 -8.76 -2.61
C SER A 370 -1.88 -9.22 -3.73
N ASN A 371 -2.40 -9.23 -4.96
CA ASN A 371 -1.64 -9.41 -6.20
C ASN A 371 -1.54 -8.09 -6.97
N THR A 372 -1.33 -7.03 -6.51
CA THR A 372 -0.84 -5.72 -6.93
C THR A 372 -0.36 -5.09 -5.65
N ASP A 373 0.79 -4.45 -5.67
CA ASP A 373 1.63 -4.31 -4.49
C ASP A 373 1.93 -5.68 -3.82
N ASN A 374 1.88 -6.76 -4.55
CA ASN A 374 2.16 -8.17 -4.20
C ASN A 374 2.53 -8.41 -2.73
N LEU A 375 1.54 -8.53 -1.87
CA LEU A 375 1.73 -8.56 -0.41
C LEU A 375 1.30 -9.88 0.19
N LEU A 376 2.10 -10.38 1.12
CA LEU A 376 1.75 -11.48 2.02
C LEU A 376 1.74 -10.97 3.47
N ASN A 377 0.61 -11.13 4.15
CA ASN A 377 0.44 -10.80 5.58
C ASN A 377 0.90 -9.39 5.95
N PHE A 378 0.59 -8.38 5.13
CA PHE A 378 1.04 -7.02 5.38
C PHE A 378 0.01 -6.25 6.23
N PRO A 379 0.43 -5.52 7.29
CA PRO A 379 -0.49 -4.78 8.15
C PRO A 379 -1.26 -3.70 7.38
N ALA A 380 -2.58 -3.64 7.55
CA ALA A 380 -3.41 -2.63 6.91
C ALA A 380 -3.07 -1.21 7.38
N GLY A 381 -2.63 -1.08 8.63
CA GLY A 381 -2.16 0.17 9.22
C GLY A 381 -0.86 0.71 8.63
N ALA A 382 -0.06 -0.14 7.96
CA ALA A 382 1.16 0.27 7.29
C ALA A 382 0.93 0.93 5.92
N TYR A 383 -0.28 0.81 5.35
CA TYR A 383 -0.63 1.44 4.08
C TYR A 383 -0.85 2.94 4.20
N CYS A 384 -0.31 3.71 3.26
CA CYS A 384 -0.63 5.12 3.07
C CYS A 384 -1.97 5.34 2.35
N TYR A 385 -2.60 4.29 1.83
CA TYR A 385 -4.01 4.30 1.42
C TYR A 385 -4.91 4.22 2.64
N THR A 386 -5.06 5.32 3.36
CA THR A 386 -5.78 5.38 4.64
C THR A 386 -7.29 5.44 4.48
N ASN A 387 -7.81 5.75 3.28
CA ASN A 387 -9.22 5.61 2.94
C ASN A 387 -9.54 4.12 2.70
N GLN A 388 -9.82 3.40 3.77
CA GLN A 388 -10.09 1.96 3.76
C GLN A 388 -11.54 1.67 4.09
N ARG A 389 -12.13 0.73 3.37
CA ARG A 389 -13.52 0.28 3.53
C ARG A 389 -13.57 -1.23 3.63
N LEU A 390 -14.13 -1.73 4.71
CA LEU A 390 -14.36 -3.15 4.90
C LEU A 390 -15.63 -3.60 4.17
N ILE A 391 -15.50 -4.66 3.38
CA ILE A 391 -16.63 -5.43 2.83
C ILE A 391 -16.65 -6.78 3.53
N ARG A 392 -17.62 -6.98 4.40
CA ARG A 392 -17.77 -8.20 5.16
C ARG A 392 -18.66 -9.19 4.41
N ILE A 393 -18.13 -10.39 4.13
CA ILE A 393 -18.79 -11.43 3.32
C ILE A 393 -19.43 -12.46 4.24
N PHE A 394 -20.68 -12.80 4.02
CA PHE A 394 -21.40 -13.83 4.77
C PHE A 394 -21.66 -15.09 3.95
N GLY A 395 -21.97 -14.94 2.65
CA GLY A 395 -22.29 -16.03 1.74
C GLY A 395 -23.13 -15.56 0.56
N TRP A 396 -24.07 -16.41 0.13
CA TRP A 396 -24.93 -16.09 -1.01
C TRP A 396 -26.33 -16.72 -0.88
N GLU A 397 -27.29 -16.17 -1.64
CA GLU A 397 -28.68 -16.66 -1.72
C GLU A 397 -28.94 -17.54 -2.96
#